data_4eb1c23adf80b906a9188d6274e90e56
#
_entry.id   4eb1c23adf80b906a9188d6274e90e56
#
_cell.length_a   1.000
_cell.length_b   1.000
_cell.length_c   1.000
_cell.angle_alpha   90.00
_cell.angle_beta   90.00
_cell.angle_gamma   90.00
#
_symmetry.space_group_name_H-M   'P 1'
#
loop_
_entity.id
_entity.type
_entity.pdbx_description
1 polymer ?
#
loop_
_entity_poly.entity_id
_entity_poly.type
_entity_poly.pdbx_seq_one_letter_code
_entity_poly.pdbx_strand_id
1 'polypeptide(L)'
;MLQINPGEVWLTRDGKKARIYAVDGRGKRPIHGAKPDGDEDAVIAWTATGQYWAKPVAESDHDLICKYDWREELRPIWALLKPQYKFVSIDLIGNGWVHETRPQKEGSRYYNYGTRWCGQLVFPKPDCPWYETLTERP
;
A
#
# COMPACT_ATOMS: atom_id res chain seq x y z
N MET A 1 5.15 -4.00 19.24
CA MET A 1 3.68 -3.89 19.26
C MET A 1 3.22 -3.18 17.99
N LEU A 2 2.27 -3.74 17.29
CA LEU A 2 1.73 -3.11 16.08
C LEU A 2 0.90 -1.88 16.45
N GLN A 3 1.15 -0.76 15.79
CA GLN A 3 0.31 0.42 15.91
C GLN A 3 -0.59 0.51 14.68
N ILE A 4 -1.86 0.22 14.86
CA ILE A 4 -2.86 0.15 13.81
C ILE A 4 -3.78 1.36 13.93
N ASN A 5 -3.96 2.10 12.82
CA ASN A 5 -4.78 3.31 12.80
C ASN A 5 -5.92 3.19 11.78
N PRO A 6 -7.03 3.93 12.00
CA PRO A 6 -8.11 3.99 11.01
C PRO A 6 -7.63 4.52 9.67
N GLY A 7 -8.18 4.02 8.59
CA GLY A 7 -7.84 4.42 7.23
C GLY A 7 -6.61 3.72 6.65
N GLU A 8 -5.87 2.99 7.45
CA GLU A 8 -4.73 2.22 6.96
C GLU A 8 -5.17 0.94 6.23
N VAL A 9 -4.29 0.46 5.35
CA VAL A 9 -4.41 -0.86 4.73
C VAL A 9 -3.30 -1.75 5.30
N TRP A 10 -3.68 -2.95 5.73
CA TRP A 10 -2.77 -3.94 6.29
C TRP A 10 -2.78 -5.22 5.48
N LEU A 11 -1.66 -5.93 5.43
CA LEU A 11 -1.60 -7.27 4.86
C LEU A 11 -1.97 -8.30 5.91
N THR A 12 -2.84 -9.20 5.54
CA THR A 12 -3.15 -10.39 6.34
C THR A 12 -2.14 -11.49 6.07
N ARG A 13 -2.11 -12.52 6.92
CA ARG A 13 -1.17 -13.64 6.78
C ARG A 13 -1.30 -14.36 5.43
N ASP A 14 -2.49 -14.43 4.87
CA ASP A 14 -2.73 -14.98 3.53
C ASP A 14 -2.45 -14.00 2.38
N GLY A 15 -1.84 -12.84 2.66
CA GLY A 15 -1.40 -11.88 1.65
C GLY A 15 -2.48 -10.95 1.11
N LYS A 16 -3.67 -10.92 1.70
CA LYS A 16 -4.76 -10.04 1.27
C LYS A 16 -4.69 -8.68 1.95
N LYS A 17 -5.26 -7.67 1.30
CA LYS A 17 -5.28 -6.28 1.79
C LYS A 17 -6.52 -6.05 2.65
N ALA A 18 -6.33 -5.87 3.94
CA ALA A 18 -7.40 -5.51 4.87
C ALA A 18 -7.45 -3.98 5.04
N ARG A 19 -8.63 -3.41 4.90
CA ARG A 19 -8.88 -1.98 5.13
C ARG A 19 -9.37 -1.79 6.55
N ILE A 20 -8.73 -0.91 7.31
CA ILE A 20 -9.09 -0.64 8.71
C ILE A 20 -10.06 0.53 8.77
N TYR A 21 -11.23 0.33 9.34
CA TYR A 21 -12.27 1.35 9.48
C TYR A 21 -12.23 2.05 10.83
N ALA A 22 -12.01 1.28 11.90
CA ALA A 22 -12.05 1.77 13.26
C ALA A 22 -11.11 0.97 14.16
N VAL A 23 -10.63 1.60 15.24
CA VAL A 23 -9.73 0.98 16.21
C VAL A 23 -10.24 1.13 17.64
N ASP A 24 -11.41 1.73 17.80
CA ASP A 24 -12.03 2.07 19.08
C ASP A 24 -13.27 1.22 19.40
N GLY A 25 -13.36 0.06 18.77
CA GLY A 25 -14.43 -0.89 19.04
C GLY A 25 -14.43 -1.37 20.50
N ARG A 26 -15.59 -1.78 20.98
CA ARG A 26 -15.73 -2.32 22.34
C ARG A 26 -15.41 -3.81 22.36
N GLY A 27 -14.87 -4.28 23.49
CA GLY A 27 -14.60 -5.70 23.72
C GLY A 27 -13.20 -6.13 23.32
N LYS A 28 -13.06 -7.42 23.08
CA LYS A 28 -11.74 -8.06 22.84
C LYS A 28 -11.17 -7.84 21.45
N ARG A 29 -11.98 -7.35 20.51
CA ARG A 29 -11.61 -7.10 19.12
C ARG A 29 -11.96 -5.67 18.72
N PRO A 30 -11.21 -4.67 19.21
CA PRO A 30 -11.53 -3.27 18.97
C PRO A 30 -11.21 -2.79 17.55
N ILE A 31 -10.41 -3.54 16.77
CA ILE A 31 -10.03 -3.15 15.41
C ILE A 31 -11.04 -3.76 14.44
N HIS A 32 -11.69 -2.91 13.65
CA HIS A 32 -12.71 -3.31 12.70
C HIS A 32 -12.29 -2.91 11.29
N GLY A 33 -12.58 -3.78 10.32
CA GLY A 33 -12.26 -3.54 8.93
C GLY A 33 -12.87 -4.55 7.99
N ALA A 34 -12.36 -4.61 6.77
CA ALA A 34 -12.80 -5.54 5.74
C ALA A 34 -11.62 -6.10 4.96
N LYS A 35 -11.77 -7.32 4.53
CA LYS A 35 -10.80 -8.08 3.75
C LYS A 35 -11.52 -8.64 2.51
N PRO A 36 -10.88 -8.63 1.32
CA PRO A 36 -11.48 -9.26 0.14
C PRO A 36 -11.78 -10.74 0.37
N ASP A 37 -12.98 -11.15 -0.03
CA ASP A 37 -13.46 -12.54 0.01
C ASP A 37 -14.26 -12.82 -1.27
N GLY A 38 -13.60 -13.37 -2.30
CA GLY A 38 -14.18 -13.51 -3.63
C GLY A 38 -14.51 -12.14 -4.23
N ASP A 39 -15.76 -11.96 -4.67
CA ASP A 39 -16.24 -10.71 -5.27
C ASP A 39 -16.75 -9.70 -4.23
N GLU A 40 -16.76 -10.06 -2.97
CA GLU A 40 -17.26 -9.23 -1.87
C GLU A 40 -16.17 -9.01 -0.82
N ASP A 41 -16.44 -8.10 0.10
CA ASP A 41 -15.60 -7.88 1.27
C ASP A 41 -16.19 -8.60 2.49
N ALA A 42 -15.37 -9.37 3.19
CA ALA A 42 -15.73 -9.90 4.50
C ALA A 42 -15.40 -8.86 5.58
N VAL A 43 -16.38 -8.51 6.39
CA VAL A 43 -16.18 -7.64 7.56
C VAL A 43 -15.55 -8.46 8.67
N ILE A 44 -14.43 -8.00 9.20
CA ILE A 44 -13.62 -8.71 10.19
C ILE A 44 -13.26 -7.76 11.34
N ALA A 45 -13.13 -8.34 12.54
CA ALA A 45 -12.60 -7.64 13.71
C ALA A 45 -11.34 -8.36 14.22
N TRP A 46 -10.39 -7.56 14.73
CA TRP A 46 -9.13 -8.05 15.28
C TRP A 46 -8.91 -7.52 16.70
N THR A 47 -8.09 -8.22 17.45
CA THR A 47 -7.60 -7.75 18.75
C THR A 47 -6.76 -6.48 18.56
N ALA A 48 -6.45 -5.79 19.64
CA ALA A 48 -5.59 -4.60 19.62
C ALA A 48 -4.18 -4.87 19.05
N THR A 49 -3.75 -6.12 19.02
CA THR A 49 -2.46 -6.55 18.46
C THR A 49 -2.59 -7.15 17.06
N GLY A 50 -3.76 -7.03 16.42
CA GLY A 50 -3.96 -7.47 15.04
C GLY A 50 -4.25 -8.96 14.87
N GLN A 51 -4.49 -9.70 15.94
CA GLN A 51 -4.82 -11.11 15.86
C GLN A 51 -6.33 -11.32 15.61
N TYR A 52 -6.65 -12.31 14.80
CA TYR A 52 -8.05 -12.67 14.53
C TYR A 52 -8.68 -13.32 15.76
N TRP A 53 -7.98 -14.24 16.43
CA TRP A 53 -8.47 -14.92 17.61
C TRP A 53 -8.19 -14.10 18.87
N ALA A 54 -9.22 -13.94 19.71
CA ALA A 54 -9.08 -13.20 20.98
C ALA A 54 -8.23 -13.94 22.04
N LYS A 55 -8.04 -15.24 21.85
CA LYS A 55 -7.14 -16.06 22.66
C LYS A 55 -5.98 -16.54 21.79
N PRO A 56 -4.73 -16.59 22.29
CA PRO A 56 -3.57 -17.04 21.53
C PRO A 56 -3.58 -18.57 21.33
N VAL A 57 -4.63 -19.11 20.69
CA VAL A 57 -4.78 -20.53 20.48
C VAL A 57 -4.05 -21.02 19.24
N ALA A 58 -4.05 -20.20 18.17
CA ALA A 58 -3.41 -20.53 16.91
C ALA A 58 -3.26 -19.28 16.05
N GLU A 59 -2.32 -19.31 15.12
CA GLU A 59 -2.23 -18.34 14.04
C GLU A 59 -3.43 -18.48 13.11
N SER A 60 -3.86 -17.37 12.53
CA SER A 60 -4.95 -17.34 11.56
C SER A 60 -4.50 -16.67 10.27
N ASP A 61 -5.01 -17.14 9.13
CA ASP A 61 -4.81 -16.49 7.84
C ASP A 61 -5.34 -15.05 7.83
N HIS A 62 -6.23 -14.72 8.75
CA HIS A 62 -6.80 -13.38 8.89
C HIS A 62 -5.96 -12.46 9.79
N ASP A 63 -4.92 -12.93 10.46
CA ASP A 63 -4.06 -12.09 11.30
C ASP A 63 -3.43 -10.97 10.49
N LEU A 64 -3.42 -9.76 11.05
CA LEU A 64 -2.70 -8.62 10.46
C LEU A 64 -1.20 -8.78 10.71
N ILE A 65 -0.41 -8.77 9.65
CA ILE A 65 1.04 -9.03 9.70
C ILE A 65 1.85 -7.75 9.63
N CYS A 66 1.56 -6.89 8.66
CA CYS A 66 2.28 -5.63 8.48
C CYS A 66 1.40 -4.61 7.76
N LYS A 67 1.73 -3.33 7.96
CA LYS A 67 1.11 -2.26 7.19
C LYS A 67 1.47 -2.42 5.72
N TYR A 68 0.47 -2.33 4.85
CA TYR A 68 0.70 -2.35 3.41
C TYR A 68 1.45 -1.09 2.97
N ASP A 69 2.53 -1.29 2.24
CA ASP A 69 3.27 -0.23 1.58
C ASP A 69 3.28 -0.52 0.07
N TRP A 70 2.52 0.27 -0.71
CA TRP A 70 2.45 0.12 -2.15
C TRP A 70 3.83 0.25 -2.83
N ARG A 71 4.77 0.94 -2.18
CA ARG A 71 6.14 1.12 -2.67
C ARG A 71 6.92 -0.18 -2.72
N GLU A 72 6.58 -1.16 -1.89
CA GLU A 72 7.18 -2.49 -1.96
C GLU A 72 6.84 -3.21 -3.26
N GLU A 73 5.69 -2.93 -3.85
CA GLU A 73 5.30 -3.46 -5.15
C GLU A 73 6.07 -2.83 -6.31
N LEU A 74 6.83 -1.75 -6.07
CA LEU A 74 7.75 -1.17 -7.05
C LEU A 74 9.05 -1.97 -7.19
N ARG A 75 9.37 -2.86 -6.27
CA ARG A 75 10.65 -3.60 -6.28
C ARG A 75 10.91 -4.33 -7.60
N PRO A 76 9.97 -5.10 -8.16
CA PRO A 76 10.19 -5.73 -9.46
C PRO A 76 10.28 -4.71 -10.61
N ILE A 77 9.62 -3.56 -10.50
CA ILE A 77 9.69 -2.47 -11.50
C ILE A 77 11.09 -1.84 -11.48
N TRP A 78 11.65 -1.56 -10.31
CA TRP A 78 13.02 -1.07 -10.19
C TRP A 78 14.04 -1.98 -10.88
N ALA A 79 13.85 -3.29 -10.79
CA ALA A 79 14.72 -4.27 -11.43
C ALA A 79 14.68 -4.21 -12.96
N LEU A 80 13.57 -3.75 -13.54
CA LEU A 80 13.37 -3.62 -14.98
C LEU A 80 13.85 -2.28 -15.53
N LEU A 81 14.01 -1.26 -14.67
CA LEU A 81 14.41 0.09 -15.07
C LEU A 81 15.92 0.21 -15.18
N LYS A 82 16.38 1.03 -16.17
CA LYS A 82 17.79 1.35 -16.30
C LYS A 82 18.30 2.05 -15.03
N PRO A 83 19.59 1.84 -14.65
CA PRO A 83 20.16 2.40 -13.41
C PRO A 83 20.11 3.92 -13.31
N GLN A 84 20.05 4.63 -14.44
CA GLN A 84 19.98 6.09 -14.47
C GLN A 84 18.68 6.67 -13.90
N TYR A 85 17.60 5.88 -13.92
CA TYR A 85 16.33 6.32 -13.35
C TYR A 85 16.33 6.13 -11.84
N LYS A 86 16.31 7.24 -11.12
CA LYS A 86 16.41 7.29 -9.65
C LYS A 86 15.08 7.51 -8.95
N PHE A 87 14.07 7.98 -9.69
CA PHE A 87 12.77 8.31 -9.13
C PHE A 87 11.64 7.72 -9.98
N VAL A 88 10.56 7.36 -9.30
CA VAL A 88 9.30 6.95 -9.90
C VAL A 88 8.19 7.81 -9.33
N SER A 89 7.22 8.18 -10.15
CA SER A 89 5.99 8.82 -9.71
C SER A 89 4.80 8.21 -10.45
N ILE A 90 3.61 8.37 -9.89
CA ILE A 90 2.34 7.97 -10.51
C ILE A 90 1.47 9.22 -10.58
N ASP A 91 0.93 9.51 -11.77
CA ASP A 91 0.14 10.71 -11.99
C ASP A 91 -1.33 10.53 -11.56
N LEU A 92 -2.12 11.58 -11.73
CA LEU A 92 -3.53 11.63 -11.33
C LEU A 92 -4.38 10.51 -11.95
N ILE A 93 -4.03 10.05 -13.16
CA ILE A 93 -4.77 9.02 -13.89
C ILE A 93 -4.16 7.63 -13.79
N GLY A 94 -3.12 7.46 -12.95
CA GLY A 94 -2.51 6.16 -12.67
C GLY A 94 -1.36 5.78 -13.59
N ASN A 95 -0.87 6.67 -14.45
CA ASN A 95 0.29 6.40 -15.29
C ASN A 95 1.59 6.51 -14.50
N GLY A 96 2.50 5.55 -14.71
CA GLY A 96 3.83 5.56 -14.13
C GLY A 96 4.81 6.38 -14.96
N TRP A 97 5.64 7.16 -14.27
CA TRP A 97 6.69 7.99 -14.84
C TRP A 97 8.01 7.73 -14.14
N VAL A 98 9.11 7.75 -14.89
CA VAL A 98 10.45 7.58 -14.34
C VAL A 98 11.26 8.85 -14.56
N HIS A 99 12.16 9.14 -13.65
CA HIS A 99 12.94 10.38 -13.65
C HIS A 99 14.40 10.08 -13.31
N GLU A 100 15.33 10.71 -14.04
CA GLU A 100 16.75 10.59 -13.77
C GLU A 100 17.19 11.44 -12.57
N THR A 101 16.55 12.58 -12.39
CA THR A 101 16.76 13.50 -11.27
C THR A 101 15.44 13.80 -10.59
N ARG A 102 15.48 14.37 -9.38
CA ARG A 102 14.25 14.68 -8.62
C ARG A 102 13.39 15.68 -9.40
N PRO A 103 12.18 15.28 -9.81
CA PRO A 103 11.27 16.16 -10.54
C PRO A 103 10.50 17.08 -9.59
N GLN A 104 9.85 18.09 -10.17
CA GLN A 104 8.91 18.97 -9.47
C GLN A 104 7.48 18.67 -9.89
N LYS A 105 6.52 19.01 -9.03
CA LYS A 105 5.10 18.92 -9.40
C LYS A 105 4.78 19.93 -10.51
N GLU A 106 4.13 19.42 -11.57
CA GLU A 106 3.70 20.23 -12.70
C GLU A 106 2.32 19.75 -13.17
N GLY A 107 1.27 20.55 -12.92
CA GLY A 107 -0.09 20.16 -13.24
C GLY A 107 -0.52 18.89 -12.46
N SER A 108 -0.82 17.83 -13.18
CA SER A 108 -1.29 16.54 -12.64
C SER A 108 -0.20 15.47 -12.52
N ARG A 109 1.08 15.85 -12.64
CA ARG A 109 2.20 14.91 -12.59
C ARG A 109 3.48 15.57 -12.07
N TYR A 110 4.47 14.74 -11.77
CA TYR A 110 5.85 15.18 -11.60
C TYR A 110 6.57 15.23 -12.94
N TYR A 111 7.40 16.24 -13.17
CA TYR A 111 8.09 16.42 -14.45
C TYR A 111 9.46 17.11 -14.31
N ASN A 112 10.37 16.73 -15.19
CA ASN A 112 11.60 17.45 -15.53
C ASN A 112 12.11 16.95 -16.89
N TYR A 113 13.26 17.44 -17.37
CA TYR A 113 13.81 17.04 -18.67
C TYR A 113 14.14 15.55 -18.77
N GLY A 114 14.47 14.89 -17.65
CA GLY A 114 14.76 13.45 -17.57
C GLY A 114 13.55 12.57 -17.33
N THR A 115 12.35 13.12 -17.39
CA THR A 115 11.12 12.37 -17.20
C THR A 115 10.77 11.54 -18.42
N ARG A 116 10.44 10.26 -18.21
CA ARG A 116 9.97 9.33 -19.27
C ARG A 116 8.70 8.62 -18.84
N TRP A 117 7.78 8.48 -19.75
CA TRP A 117 6.56 7.68 -19.54
C TRP A 117 6.88 6.18 -19.64
N CYS A 118 6.33 5.41 -18.72
CA CYS A 118 6.48 3.95 -18.67
C CYS A 118 5.14 3.25 -18.89
N GLY A 119 4.45 3.57 -19.98
CA GLY A 119 3.14 3.02 -20.29
C GLY A 119 3.10 1.51 -20.57
N GLN A 120 4.27 0.88 -20.72
CA GLN A 120 4.37 -0.58 -20.91
C GLN A 120 4.49 -1.35 -19.59
N LEU A 121 4.73 -0.67 -18.49
CA LEU A 121 4.83 -1.27 -17.16
C LEU A 121 3.54 -1.06 -16.40
N VAL A 122 3.10 -2.10 -15.68
CA VAL A 122 1.96 -2.01 -14.78
C VAL A 122 2.46 -1.56 -13.42
N PHE A 123 2.10 -0.34 -13.04
CA PHE A 123 2.45 0.22 -11.74
C PHE A 123 1.40 -0.17 -10.70
N PRO A 124 1.81 -0.38 -9.44
CA PRO A 124 0.87 -0.63 -8.37
C PRO A 124 -0.04 0.59 -8.17
N LYS A 125 -1.28 0.34 -7.72
CA LYS A 125 -2.17 1.42 -7.33
C LYS A 125 -1.71 1.96 -5.97
N PRO A 126 -1.27 3.24 -5.88
CA PRO A 126 -0.86 3.81 -4.61
C PRO A 126 -2.05 3.99 -3.66
N ASP A 127 -1.77 3.94 -2.37
CA ASP A 127 -2.74 4.20 -1.30
C ASP A 127 -2.72 5.67 -0.83
N CYS A 128 -2.07 6.54 -1.61
CA CYS A 128 -1.89 7.95 -1.34
C CYS A 128 -2.26 8.80 -2.57
N PRO A 129 -2.49 10.12 -2.41
CA PRO A 129 -2.71 11.01 -3.54
C PRO A 129 -1.51 11.02 -4.50
N TRP A 130 -1.75 11.29 -5.79
CA TRP A 130 -0.71 11.30 -6.82
C TRP A 130 0.48 12.21 -6.47
N TYR A 131 0.25 13.32 -5.80
CA TYR A 131 1.31 14.27 -5.42
C TYR A 131 2.19 13.79 -4.26
N GLU A 132 1.89 12.64 -3.68
CA GLU A 132 2.70 11.96 -2.67
C GLU A 132 3.37 10.69 -3.21
N THR A 133 3.21 10.38 -4.51
CA THR A 133 3.71 9.12 -5.08
C THR A 133 5.19 9.15 -5.43
N LEU A 134 5.82 10.32 -5.47
CA LEU A 134 7.25 10.41 -5.82
C LEU A 134 8.08 9.54 -4.88
N THR A 135 8.77 8.57 -5.45
CA THR A 135 9.56 7.59 -4.71
C THR A 135 10.97 7.54 -5.27
N GLU A 136 11.96 7.68 -4.41
CA GLU A 136 13.36 7.52 -4.74
C GLU A 136 13.74 6.04 -4.76
N ARG A 137 14.61 5.67 -5.70
CA ARG A 137 15.16 4.31 -5.81
C ARG A 137 15.93 3.97 -4.54
N PRO A 138 15.62 2.84 -3.90
CA PRO A 138 16.33 2.40 -2.69
C PRO A 138 17.79 2.06 -2.94
#